data_36c36ee68ce8ef55f87a62011bae500c
#
_entry.id   36c36ee68ce8ef55f87a62011bae500c
#
_cell.length_a   1.000
_cell.length_b   1.000
_cell.length_c   1.000
_cell.angle_alpha   90.00
_cell.angle_beta   90.00
_cell.angle_gamma   90.00
#
_symmetry.space_group_name_H-M   'P 1'
#
loop_
_entity.id
_entity.type
_entity.pdbx_description
1 polymer ?
#
loop_
_entity_poly.entity_id
_entity_poly.type
_entity_poly.pdbx_seq_one_letter_code
_entity_poly.pdbx_strand_id
1 'polypeptide(L)'
;MNNPIQETRWSENVILVDAAYVDKVAFNLIVNFERMLGRRIPQADIARWIDCVALDGGIREGEHETQVVLIHQKGKQGLENFAPSAYEELDGKAFKDHLGEFAINAYPIEHIAGEDFFTEVLELVTAQKEVKRVMVIPNLEEETIYNKVREALRQVDDEEKRVTLFAMQPLPGGNYRQEILGYSLMAALGIRSEEIHPSTSSGTVVSK
;
A
#
# COMPACT_ATOMS: atom_id res chain seq x y z
N MET A 1 7.18 -28.70 3.58
CA MET A 1 7.84 -27.46 4.03
C MET A 1 6.80 -26.52 4.56
N ASN A 2 6.99 -26.07 5.76
CA ASN A 2 6.05 -25.12 6.32
C ASN A 2 6.30 -23.76 5.67
N ASN A 3 5.25 -23.15 5.20
CA ASN A 3 5.34 -21.82 4.62
C ASN A 3 5.59 -20.84 5.78
N PRO A 4 6.65 -20.03 5.76
CA PRO A 4 6.94 -19.10 6.86
C PRO A 4 5.75 -18.19 7.19
N ILE A 5 4.92 -17.88 6.21
CA ILE A 5 3.74 -17.05 6.42
C ILE A 5 2.71 -17.74 7.32
N GLN A 6 2.58 -19.06 7.24
CA GLN A 6 1.61 -19.81 8.05
C GLN A 6 1.98 -19.85 9.54
N GLU A 7 3.27 -19.69 9.85
CA GLU A 7 3.74 -19.69 11.22
C GLU A 7 3.86 -18.26 11.80
N THR A 8 3.55 -17.25 11.00
CA THR A 8 3.70 -15.86 11.43
C THR A 8 2.69 -15.50 12.50
N ARG A 9 3.16 -14.85 13.55
CA ARG A 9 2.27 -14.27 14.54
C ARG A 9 1.85 -12.91 14.05
N TRP A 10 0.55 -12.71 13.84
CA TRP A 10 0.04 -11.49 13.22
C TRP A 10 -0.26 -10.40 14.25
N SER A 11 0.07 -9.17 13.89
CA SER A 11 -0.29 -7.98 14.66
C SER A 11 -1.75 -7.60 14.42
N GLU A 12 -2.29 -6.71 15.22
CA GLU A 12 -3.68 -6.27 15.07
C GLU A 12 -3.95 -5.56 13.75
N ASN A 13 -2.94 -4.91 13.18
CA ASN A 13 -3.04 -4.23 11.90
C ASN A 13 -2.07 -4.86 10.89
N VAL A 14 -2.53 -5.07 9.67
CA VAL A 14 -1.70 -5.63 8.59
C VAL A 14 -1.87 -4.79 7.33
N ILE A 15 -0.75 -4.42 6.72
CA ILE A 15 -0.72 -3.79 5.41
C ILE A 15 -0.16 -4.82 4.44
N LEU A 16 -0.99 -5.30 3.51
CA LEU A 16 -0.61 -6.33 2.55
C LEU A 16 -0.43 -5.70 1.18
N VAL A 17 0.78 -5.79 0.63
CA VAL A 17 1.20 -5.04 -0.55
C VAL A 17 1.69 -5.94 -1.67
N ASP A 18 1.17 -5.73 -2.88
CA ASP A 18 1.79 -6.21 -4.11
C ASP A 18 2.90 -5.21 -4.46
N ALA A 19 4.13 -5.56 -4.13
CA ALA A 19 5.26 -4.64 -4.22
C ALA A 19 5.56 -4.21 -5.66
N ALA A 20 5.51 -5.13 -6.61
CA ALA A 20 5.77 -4.82 -8.01
C ALA A 20 4.76 -3.82 -8.56
N TYR A 21 3.50 -3.98 -8.17
CA TYR A 21 2.43 -3.08 -8.61
C TYR A 21 2.61 -1.66 -8.05
N VAL A 22 2.88 -1.56 -6.76
CA VAL A 22 3.07 -0.26 -6.10
C VAL A 22 4.29 0.45 -6.69
N ASP A 23 5.37 -0.28 -6.96
CA ASP A 23 6.57 0.28 -7.57
C ASP A 23 6.30 0.81 -8.99
N LYS A 24 5.49 0.08 -9.77
CA LYS A 24 5.07 0.51 -11.11
C LYS A 24 4.22 1.78 -11.05
N VAL A 25 3.27 1.85 -10.11
CA VAL A 25 2.44 3.04 -9.94
C VAL A 25 3.29 4.24 -9.52
N ALA A 26 4.24 4.04 -8.60
CA ALA A 26 5.17 5.09 -8.18
C ALA A 26 5.99 5.60 -9.36
N PHE A 27 6.51 4.70 -10.19
CA PHE A 27 7.25 5.08 -11.39
C PHE A 27 6.39 5.94 -12.34
N ASN A 28 5.16 5.53 -12.60
CA ASN A 28 4.26 6.26 -13.47
C ASN A 28 3.96 7.67 -12.93
N LEU A 29 3.77 7.79 -11.62
CA LEU A 29 3.55 9.08 -10.99
C LEU A 29 4.79 9.98 -11.10
N ILE A 30 5.97 9.43 -10.86
CA ILE A 30 7.23 10.17 -10.99
C ILE A 30 7.37 10.72 -12.41
N VAL A 31 7.23 9.88 -13.42
CA VAL A 31 7.38 10.31 -14.82
C VAL A 31 6.37 11.40 -15.19
N ASN A 32 5.11 11.19 -14.84
CA ASN A 32 4.06 12.13 -15.19
C ASN A 32 4.21 13.46 -14.47
N PHE A 33 4.54 13.45 -13.19
CA PHE A 33 4.68 14.68 -12.42
C PHE A 33 5.99 15.42 -12.70
N GLU A 34 7.08 14.71 -13.02
CA GLU A 34 8.30 15.38 -13.48
C GLU A 34 8.03 16.19 -14.75
N ARG A 35 7.25 15.61 -15.67
CA ARG A 35 6.89 16.28 -16.90
C ARG A 35 5.96 17.47 -16.64
N MET A 36 4.96 17.28 -15.79
CA MET A 36 3.98 18.31 -15.50
C MET A 36 4.56 19.48 -14.69
N LEU A 37 5.39 19.18 -13.72
CA LEU A 37 5.92 20.19 -12.79
C LEU A 37 7.25 20.78 -13.23
N GLY A 38 7.91 20.19 -14.20
CA GLY A 38 9.21 20.68 -14.68
C GLY A 38 10.33 20.55 -13.65
N ARG A 39 10.22 19.65 -12.70
CA ARG A 39 11.26 19.39 -11.72
C ARG A 39 11.46 17.90 -11.50
N ARG A 40 12.62 17.55 -10.98
CA ARG A 40 12.92 16.15 -10.66
C ARG A 40 12.21 15.74 -9.38
N ILE A 41 11.63 14.54 -9.38
CA ILE A 41 10.96 13.99 -8.22
C ILE A 41 11.81 12.84 -7.69
N PRO A 42 12.25 12.90 -6.42
CA PRO A 42 13.03 11.81 -5.83
C PRO A 42 12.18 10.59 -5.57
N GLN A 43 12.84 9.47 -5.27
CA GLN A 43 12.15 8.24 -4.89
C GLN A 43 11.25 8.48 -3.69
N ALA A 44 10.18 7.72 -3.58
CA ALA A 44 9.27 7.82 -2.45
C ALA A 44 9.95 7.34 -1.16
N ASP A 45 9.71 8.06 -0.07
CA ASP A 45 10.14 7.62 1.25
C ASP A 45 9.20 6.50 1.70
N ILE A 46 9.73 5.28 1.88
CA ILE A 46 8.90 4.12 2.20
C ILE A 46 8.21 4.23 3.56
N ALA A 47 8.89 4.75 4.57
CA ALA A 47 8.29 4.92 5.89
C ALA A 47 7.14 5.92 5.84
N ARG A 48 7.31 7.02 5.10
CA ARG A 48 6.27 8.03 4.91
C ARG A 48 5.06 7.45 4.16
N TRP A 49 5.33 6.64 3.12
CA TRP A 49 4.25 5.99 2.38
C TRP A 49 3.45 5.05 3.28
N ILE A 50 4.16 4.24 4.09
CA ILE A 50 3.52 3.32 5.05
C ILE A 50 2.64 4.10 6.03
N ASP A 51 3.12 5.22 6.56
CA ASP A 51 2.34 6.07 7.45
C ASP A 51 1.07 6.60 6.76
N CYS A 52 1.18 7.04 5.52
CA CYS A 52 0.03 7.53 4.76
C CYS A 52 -1.01 6.42 4.54
N VAL A 53 -0.56 5.22 4.21
CA VAL A 53 -1.45 4.05 4.05
C VAL A 53 -2.13 3.73 5.39
N ALA A 54 -1.39 3.76 6.48
CA ALA A 54 -1.93 3.50 7.81
C ALA A 54 -3.01 4.51 8.20
N LEU A 55 -2.76 5.79 7.96
CA LEU A 55 -3.74 6.85 8.21
C LEU A 55 -4.99 6.68 7.35
N ASP A 56 -4.82 6.39 6.06
CA ASP A 56 -5.95 6.17 5.15
C ASP A 56 -6.75 4.92 5.57
N GLY A 57 -6.08 3.93 6.12
CA GLY A 57 -6.73 2.73 6.66
C GLY A 57 -7.37 2.91 8.02
N GLY A 58 -7.29 4.12 8.58
CA GLY A 58 -7.97 4.44 9.84
C GLY A 58 -7.15 4.31 11.11
N ILE A 59 -5.84 4.05 11.02
CA ILE A 59 -4.98 4.05 12.20
C ILE A 59 -4.78 5.51 12.64
N ARG A 60 -4.87 5.77 13.92
CA ARG A 60 -4.69 7.10 14.49
C ARG A 60 -3.53 7.08 15.50
N GLU A 61 -3.11 8.26 15.93
CA GLU A 61 -2.02 8.39 16.87
C GLU A 61 -2.20 7.48 18.07
N GLY A 62 -1.16 6.76 18.44
CA GLY A 62 -1.18 5.82 19.55
C GLY A 62 -0.16 4.70 19.43
N GLU A 63 -0.17 3.80 20.37
CA GLU A 63 0.75 2.66 20.46
C GLU A 63 0.19 1.46 19.70
N HIS A 64 0.08 1.55 18.42
CA HIS A 64 -0.40 0.44 17.59
C HIS A 64 0.75 -0.45 17.10
N GLU A 65 0.44 -1.67 16.74
CA GLU A 65 1.39 -2.59 16.12
C GLU A 65 0.87 -2.92 14.74
N THR A 66 1.70 -2.73 13.73
CA THR A 66 1.35 -2.95 12.33
C THR A 66 2.43 -3.76 11.63
N GLN A 67 2.02 -4.81 10.93
CA GLN A 67 2.92 -5.57 10.07
C GLN A 67 2.70 -5.12 8.64
N VAL A 68 3.79 -4.88 7.94
CA VAL A 68 3.77 -4.54 6.52
C VAL A 68 4.34 -5.72 5.75
N VAL A 69 3.53 -6.30 4.88
CA VAL A 69 3.91 -7.49 4.12
C VAL A 69 4.09 -7.09 2.66
N LEU A 70 5.33 -7.13 2.19
CA LEU A 70 5.67 -6.82 0.81
C LEU A 70 5.83 -8.13 0.04
N ILE A 71 4.87 -8.43 -0.82
CA ILE A 71 4.93 -9.62 -1.66
C ILE A 71 5.59 -9.22 -2.98
N HIS A 72 6.69 -9.87 -3.32
CA HIS A 72 7.45 -9.57 -4.53
C HIS A 72 7.90 -10.83 -5.25
N GLN A 73 8.27 -10.68 -6.51
CA GLN A 73 8.75 -11.82 -7.28
C GLN A 73 10.17 -12.18 -6.88
N LYS A 74 10.46 -13.49 -6.82
CA LYS A 74 11.79 -14.00 -6.58
C LYS A 74 12.71 -13.54 -7.70
N GLY A 75 13.88 -13.09 -7.36
CA GLY A 75 14.84 -12.55 -8.33
C GLY A 75 14.79 -11.02 -8.46
N LYS A 76 13.74 -10.38 -7.98
CA LYS A 76 13.70 -8.92 -7.90
C LYS A 76 14.38 -8.47 -6.63
N GLN A 77 15.26 -7.48 -6.73
CA GLN A 77 16.08 -7.06 -5.59
C GLN A 77 15.46 -5.96 -4.75
N GLY A 78 14.58 -5.17 -5.30
CA GLY A 78 13.99 -4.06 -4.56
C GLY A 78 12.94 -3.29 -5.30
N LEU A 79 12.43 -2.27 -4.60
CA LEU A 79 11.50 -1.29 -5.12
C LEU A 79 12.32 -0.16 -5.73
N GLU A 80 12.33 -0.03 -7.04
CA GLU A 80 13.20 0.95 -7.70
C GLU A 80 12.81 2.41 -7.43
N ASN A 81 11.57 2.64 -7.09
CA ASN A 81 11.03 3.97 -6.90
C ASN A 81 10.78 4.35 -5.44
N PHE A 82 11.37 3.59 -4.52
CA PHE A 82 11.30 3.84 -3.08
C PHE A 82 12.69 3.83 -2.46
N ALA A 83 12.85 4.50 -1.35
CA ALA A 83 14.06 4.50 -0.55
C ALA A 83 13.70 4.23 0.92
N PRO A 84 14.34 3.27 1.60
CA PRO A 84 15.30 2.30 1.05
C PRO A 84 14.64 1.33 0.07
N SER A 85 15.43 0.83 -0.88
CA SER A 85 14.94 0.09 -2.01
C SER A 85 15.00 -1.43 -1.85
N ALA A 86 16.11 -1.94 -1.35
CA ALA A 86 16.40 -3.38 -1.36
C ALA A 86 15.49 -4.18 -0.43
N TYR A 87 14.86 -5.21 -0.95
CA TYR A 87 14.02 -6.09 -0.13
C TYR A 87 14.79 -6.75 1.00
N GLU A 88 16.05 -7.12 0.75
CA GLU A 88 16.90 -7.70 1.78
C GLU A 88 17.14 -6.72 2.93
N GLU A 89 17.26 -5.43 2.64
CA GLU A 89 17.40 -4.41 3.65
C GLU A 89 16.10 -4.15 4.38
N LEU A 90 14.98 -4.17 3.69
CA LEU A 90 13.66 -3.91 4.27
C LEU A 90 13.14 -5.07 5.12
N ASP A 91 13.45 -6.30 4.72
CA ASP A 91 12.94 -7.48 5.42
C ASP A 91 13.49 -7.55 6.85
N GLY A 92 12.60 -7.64 7.82
CA GLY A 92 12.96 -7.65 9.24
C GLY A 92 13.19 -6.29 9.85
N LYS A 93 13.06 -5.20 9.09
CA LYS A 93 13.19 -3.84 9.64
C LYS A 93 11.93 -3.43 10.36
N ALA A 94 12.11 -2.62 11.37
CA ALA A 94 10.99 -2.01 12.11
C ALA A 94 11.28 -0.54 12.33
N PHE A 95 10.26 0.26 12.39
CA PHE A 95 10.36 1.66 12.79
C PHE A 95 9.19 2.02 13.69
N LYS A 96 9.36 3.03 14.51
CA LYS A 96 8.35 3.50 15.44
C LYS A 96 8.16 5.01 15.28
N ASP A 97 6.91 5.42 15.25
CA ASP A 97 6.56 6.84 15.20
C ASP A 97 5.26 7.10 15.97
N HIS A 98 4.59 8.22 15.73
CA HIS A 98 3.37 8.59 16.41
C HIS A 98 2.18 7.66 16.15
N LEU A 99 2.26 6.82 15.13
CA LEU A 99 1.21 5.82 14.81
C LEU A 99 1.53 4.44 15.40
N GLY A 100 2.62 4.30 16.13
CA GLY A 100 3.04 3.05 16.73
C GLY A 100 4.21 2.39 16.02
N GLU A 101 4.35 1.09 16.18
CA GLU A 101 5.45 0.33 15.61
C GLU A 101 5.04 -0.38 14.33
N PHE A 102 5.89 -0.27 13.31
CA PHE A 102 5.70 -0.93 12.02
C PHE A 102 6.84 -1.92 11.81
N ALA A 103 6.51 -3.17 11.54
CA ALA A 103 7.50 -4.21 11.22
C ALA A 103 7.31 -4.62 9.75
N ILE A 104 8.37 -4.62 8.97
CA ILE A 104 8.33 -4.91 7.55
C ILE A 104 8.87 -6.32 7.29
N ASN A 105 8.14 -7.10 6.50
CA ASN A 105 8.58 -8.40 6.02
C ASN A 105 8.41 -8.44 4.50
N ALA A 106 9.42 -8.91 3.81
CA ALA A 106 9.39 -9.08 2.36
C ALA A 106 9.35 -10.57 2.03
N TYR A 107 8.38 -10.99 1.21
CA TYR A 107 8.20 -12.40 0.86
C TYR A 107 8.38 -12.59 -0.64
N PRO A 108 9.47 -13.28 -1.05
CA PRO A 108 9.67 -13.61 -2.45
C PRO A 108 8.77 -14.76 -2.88
N ILE A 109 8.14 -14.63 -4.06
CA ILE A 109 7.28 -15.67 -4.61
C ILE A 109 7.71 -16.03 -6.02
N GLU A 110 7.41 -17.26 -6.42
CA GLU A 110 7.64 -17.70 -7.78
C GLU A 110 6.62 -17.01 -8.71
N HIS A 111 7.08 -16.62 -9.89
CA HIS A 111 6.27 -15.85 -10.83
C HIS A 111 4.93 -16.50 -11.18
N ILE A 112 4.90 -17.83 -11.31
CA ILE A 112 3.70 -18.57 -11.73
C ILE A 112 2.63 -18.60 -10.62
N ALA A 113 3.03 -18.52 -9.37
CA ALA A 113 2.12 -18.59 -8.23
C ALA A 113 1.70 -17.21 -7.69
N GLY A 114 2.19 -16.12 -8.30
CA GLY A 114 2.08 -14.78 -7.72
C GLY A 114 0.64 -14.31 -7.48
N GLU A 115 -0.24 -14.53 -8.43
CA GLU A 115 -1.63 -14.09 -8.31
C GLU A 115 -2.39 -14.83 -7.23
N ASP A 116 -2.24 -16.14 -7.18
CA ASP A 116 -2.92 -16.96 -6.18
C ASP A 116 -2.32 -16.72 -4.80
N PHE A 117 -1.01 -16.52 -4.74
CA PHE A 117 -0.31 -16.32 -3.47
C PHE A 117 -0.81 -15.06 -2.75
N PHE A 118 -0.99 -13.96 -3.45
CA PHE A 118 -1.50 -12.73 -2.84
C PHE A 118 -2.87 -12.98 -2.20
N THR A 119 -3.78 -13.61 -2.94
CA THR A 119 -5.12 -13.92 -2.45
C THR A 119 -5.10 -14.92 -1.29
N GLU A 120 -4.23 -15.92 -1.35
CA GLU A 120 -4.05 -16.88 -0.27
C GLU A 120 -3.58 -16.21 1.02
N VAL A 121 -2.63 -15.28 0.92
CA VAL A 121 -2.16 -14.50 2.08
C VAL A 121 -3.28 -13.62 2.62
N LEU A 122 -4.05 -12.99 1.74
CA LEU A 122 -5.19 -12.18 2.14
C LEU A 122 -6.21 -13.00 2.93
N GLU A 123 -6.56 -14.19 2.44
CA GLU A 123 -7.47 -15.10 3.12
C GLU A 123 -6.91 -15.55 4.46
N LEU A 124 -5.61 -15.87 4.51
CA LEU A 124 -4.94 -16.26 5.74
C LEU A 124 -5.00 -15.16 6.79
N VAL A 125 -4.68 -13.93 6.40
CA VAL A 125 -4.64 -12.77 7.30
C VAL A 125 -6.06 -12.46 7.82
N THR A 126 -7.05 -12.45 6.93
CA THR A 126 -8.42 -12.12 7.32
C THR A 126 -9.08 -13.22 8.18
N ALA A 127 -8.53 -14.42 8.16
CA ALA A 127 -9.01 -15.51 9.01
C ALA A 127 -8.44 -15.46 10.45
N GLN A 128 -7.41 -14.65 10.70
CA GLN A 128 -6.77 -14.58 12.01
C GLN A 128 -7.58 -13.71 12.98
N LYS A 129 -7.87 -14.23 14.16
CA LYS A 129 -8.69 -13.52 15.15
C LYS A 129 -7.99 -12.29 15.72
N GLU A 130 -6.67 -12.33 15.81
CA GLU A 130 -5.89 -11.22 16.36
C GLU A 130 -5.82 -10.04 15.38
N VAL A 131 -6.05 -10.27 14.11
CA VAL A 131 -6.02 -9.19 13.11
C VAL A 131 -7.35 -8.45 13.12
N LYS A 132 -7.31 -7.15 13.38
CA LYS A 132 -8.52 -6.31 13.48
C LYS A 132 -8.65 -5.34 12.30
N ARG A 133 -7.55 -5.03 11.63
CA ARG A 133 -7.54 -4.06 10.53
C ARG A 133 -6.60 -4.53 9.44
N VAL A 134 -7.07 -4.52 8.20
CA VAL A 134 -6.27 -4.92 7.04
C VAL A 134 -6.35 -3.84 5.97
N MET A 135 -5.20 -3.34 5.55
CA MET A 135 -5.06 -2.45 4.41
C MET A 135 -4.52 -3.29 3.26
N VAL A 136 -5.29 -3.40 2.19
CA VAL A 136 -4.99 -4.31 1.07
C VAL A 136 -4.63 -3.50 -0.16
N ILE A 137 -3.44 -3.73 -0.69
CA ILE A 137 -2.92 -3.01 -1.87
C ILE A 137 -2.54 -4.02 -2.95
N PRO A 138 -3.54 -4.55 -3.67
CA PRO A 138 -3.32 -5.53 -4.74
C PRO A 138 -3.19 -4.85 -6.09
N ASN A 139 -2.82 -5.62 -7.11
CA ASN A 139 -2.84 -5.14 -8.49
C ASN A 139 -4.25 -5.33 -9.07
N LEU A 140 -5.12 -4.35 -8.87
CA LEU A 140 -6.51 -4.41 -9.34
C LEU A 140 -6.66 -4.09 -10.83
N GLU A 141 -5.58 -3.77 -11.53
CA GLU A 141 -5.60 -3.60 -12.97
C GLU A 141 -5.66 -4.97 -13.67
N GLU A 142 -5.29 -6.04 -12.97
CA GLU A 142 -5.43 -7.40 -13.43
C GLU A 142 -6.83 -7.91 -13.05
N GLU A 143 -7.64 -8.21 -14.05
CA GLU A 143 -9.03 -8.63 -13.82
C GLU A 143 -9.17 -9.88 -12.95
N THR A 144 -8.26 -10.85 -13.14
CA THR A 144 -8.27 -12.07 -12.34
C THR A 144 -8.04 -11.77 -10.86
N ILE A 145 -7.09 -10.89 -10.56
CA ILE A 145 -6.78 -10.49 -9.17
C ILE A 145 -7.97 -9.71 -8.60
N TYR A 146 -8.53 -8.79 -9.36
CA TYR A 146 -9.69 -8.02 -8.95
C TYR A 146 -10.83 -8.93 -8.50
N ASN A 147 -11.16 -9.94 -9.29
CA ASN A 147 -12.24 -10.87 -8.97
C ASN A 147 -11.94 -11.73 -7.74
N LYS A 148 -10.70 -12.22 -7.62
CA LYS A 148 -10.27 -13.03 -6.49
C LYS A 148 -10.25 -12.24 -5.18
N VAL A 149 -9.78 -11.01 -5.21
CA VAL A 149 -9.74 -10.14 -4.04
C VAL A 149 -11.17 -9.81 -3.58
N ARG A 150 -12.05 -9.47 -4.50
CA ARG A 150 -13.45 -9.20 -4.16
C ARG A 150 -14.12 -10.41 -3.53
N GLU A 151 -13.88 -11.59 -4.06
CA GLU A 151 -14.44 -12.82 -3.52
C GLU A 151 -13.92 -13.11 -2.11
N ALA A 152 -12.61 -12.95 -1.91
CA ALA A 152 -12.00 -13.11 -0.59
C ALA A 152 -12.59 -12.13 0.44
N LEU A 153 -12.79 -10.88 0.05
CA LEU A 153 -13.30 -9.85 0.95
C LEU A 153 -14.79 -9.99 1.27
N ARG A 154 -15.56 -10.64 0.40
CA ARG A 154 -16.96 -10.88 0.69
C ARG A 154 -17.16 -11.75 1.91
N GLN A 155 -16.21 -12.59 2.24
CA GLN A 155 -16.31 -13.52 3.35
C GLN A 155 -15.87 -12.90 4.68
N VAL A 156 -15.37 -11.69 4.66
CA VAL A 156 -14.90 -11.03 5.86
C VAL A 156 -16.05 -10.29 6.52
N ASP A 157 -16.21 -10.51 7.84
CA ASP A 157 -17.20 -9.80 8.61
C ASP A 157 -16.71 -8.39 8.93
N ASP A 158 -17.37 -7.39 8.40
CA ASP A 158 -16.99 -5.99 8.55
C ASP A 158 -17.23 -5.46 9.97
N GLU A 159 -17.99 -6.17 10.79
CA GLU A 159 -18.14 -5.83 12.19
C GLU A 159 -16.92 -6.28 13.00
N GLU A 160 -16.29 -7.38 12.59
CA GLU A 160 -15.13 -7.91 13.26
C GLU A 160 -13.82 -7.32 12.76
N LYS A 161 -13.72 -7.03 11.49
CA LYS A 161 -12.50 -6.53 10.88
C LYS A 161 -12.77 -5.34 9.99
N ARG A 162 -11.89 -4.37 10.09
CA ARG A 162 -11.93 -3.19 9.21
C ARG A 162 -11.00 -3.42 8.03
N VAL A 163 -11.55 -3.52 6.84
CA VAL A 163 -10.79 -3.70 5.61
C VAL A 163 -10.83 -2.43 4.79
N THR A 164 -9.67 -1.96 4.35
CA THR A 164 -9.55 -0.85 3.40
C THR A 164 -8.84 -1.36 2.15
N LEU A 165 -9.51 -1.25 1.02
CA LEU A 165 -8.96 -1.65 -0.28
C LEU A 165 -8.43 -0.41 -0.99
N PHE A 166 -7.16 -0.45 -1.40
CA PHE A 166 -6.53 0.64 -2.12
C PHE A 166 -6.57 0.37 -3.62
N ALA A 167 -7.03 1.32 -4.39
CA ALA A 167 -7.12 1.24 -5.84
C ALA A 167 -6.76 2.58 -6.47
N MET A 168 -6.43 2.61 -7.74
CA MET A 168 -6.11 3.86 -8.44
C MET A 168 -7.36 4.63 -8.86
N GLN A 169 -8.52 3.99 -8.84
CA GLN A 169 -9.81 4.63 -9.13
C GLN A 169 -10.91 3.98 -8.30
N PRO A 170 -12.01 4.66 -8.05
CA PRO A 170 -13.13 4.08 -7.31
C PRO A 170 -13.68 2.84 -8.02
N LEU A 171 -14.03 1.84 -7.23
CA LEU A 171 -14.58 0.57 -7.73
C LEU A 171 -16.03 0.42 -7.25
N PRO A 172 -16.91 -0.18 -8.03
CA PRO A 172 -18.30 -0.34 -7.62
C PRO A 172 -18.47 -1.46 -6.60
N GLY A 173 -19.37 -1.25 -5.66
CA GLY A 173 -19.81 -2.29 -4.71
C GLY A 173 -18.83 -2.57 -3.57
N GLY A 174 -19.15 -3.58 -2.77
CA GLY A 174 -18.34 -4.03 -1.63
C GLY A 174 -18.78 -3.42 -0.31
N ASN A 175 -18.50 -4.16 0.75
CA ASN A 175 -18.79 -3.75 2.13
C ASN A 175 -17.51 -3.32 2.86
N TYR A 176 -16.46 -3.04 2.14
CA TYR A 176 -15.18 -2.58 2.67
C TYR A 176 -14.95 -1.12 2.27
N ARG A 177 -14.06 -0.46 2.99
CA ARG A 177 -13.70 0.91 2.66
C ARG A 177 -12.76 0.91 1.47
N GLN A 178 -12.80 1.97 0.69
CA GLN A 178 -11.90 2.15 -0.45
C GLN A 178 -11.15 3.46 -0.30
N GLU A 179 -9.87 3.44 -0.65
CA GLU A 179 -9.02 4.63 -0.68
C GLU A 179 -8.27 4.67 -2.00
N ILE A 180 -7.93 5.85 -2.46
CA ILE A 180 -7.18 6.03 -3.70
C ILE A 180 -5.67 5.92 -3.41
N LEU A 181 -5.05 4.90 -3.97
CA LEU A 181 -3.63 4.61 -3.76
C LEU A 181 -2.73 5.79 -4.16
N GLY A 182 -3.08 6.47 -5.23
CA GLY A 182 -2.27 7.58 -5.76
C GLY A 182 -2.00 8.69 -4.76
N TYR A 183 -2.94 9.01 -3.88
CA TYR A 183 -2.75 10.10 -2.93
C TYR A 183 -1.65 9.79 -1.90
N SER A 184 -1.59 8.56 -1.40
CA SER A 184 -0.53 8.16 -0.46
C SER A 184 0.85 8.19 -1.12
N LEU A 185 0.93 7.78 -2.38
CA LEU A 185 2.17 7.79 -3.13
C LEU A 185 2.61 9.22 -3.46
N MET A 186 1.69 10.09 -3.83
CA MET A 186 2.01 11.50 -4.08
C MET A 186 2.59 12.16 -2.83
N ALA A 187 2.01 11.89 -1.67
CA ALA A 187 2.53 12.40 -0.40
C ALA A 187 3.95 11.90 -0.13
N ALA A 188 4.19 10.60 -0.34
CA ALA A 188 5.51 10.00 -0.13
C ALA A 188 6.56 10.48 -1.15
N LEU A 189 6.11 10.90 -2.34
CA LEU A 189 6.99 11.47 -3.37
C LEU A 189 7.26 12.97 -3.15
N GLY A 190 6.64 13.57 -2.17
CA GLY A 190 6.80 15.00 -1.90
C GLY A 190 6.07 15.91 -2.88
N ILE A 191 5.02 15.40 -3.53
CA ILE A 191 4.21 16.19 -4.45
C ILE A 191 3.11 16.88 -3.63
N ARG A 192 3.08 18.20 -3.68
CA ARG A 192 2.12 18.98 -2.89
C ARG A 192 0.89 19.32 -3.71
N SER A 193 -0.26 19.41 -3.06
CA SER A 193 -1.51 19.74 -3.74
C SER A 193 -1.48 21.12 -4.41
N GLU A 194 -0.74 22.06 -3.84
CA GLU A 194 -0.59 23.39 -4.42
C GLU A 194 0.14 23.35 -5.78
N GLU A 195 1.00 22.35 -5.99
CA GLU A 195 1.71 22.19 -7.25
C GLU A 195 0.76 21.68 -8.34
N ILE A 196 -0.25 20.87 -7.97
CA ILE A 196 -1.14 20.25 -8.92
C ILE A 196 -2.32 21.18 -9.21
N HIS A 197 -2.79 21.87 -8.23
CA HIS A 197 -3.88 22.83 -8.34
C HIS A 197 -3.34 24.22 -8.01
N PRO A 198 -2.72 24.89 -8.98
CA PRO A 198 -2.21 26.25 -8.76
C PRO A 198 -3.34 27.13 -8.28
N SER A 199 -3.07 27.93 -7.28
CA SER A 199 -4.09 28.76 -6.69
C SER A 199 -4.70 29.66 -7.73
N THR A 200 -6.02 29.60 -7.87
CA THR A 200 -6.68 30.43 -8.81
C THR A 200 -6.68 31.86 -8.32
N SER A 201 -6.27 32.10 -7.11
CA SER A 201 -6.22 33.43 -6.59
C SER A 201 -5.29 34.31 -7.39
N SER A 202 -4.33 33.71 -8.01
CA SER A 202 -3.42 34.53 -8.76
C SER A 202 -4.09 35.11 -9.95
N GLY A 203 -5.18 34.53 -10.35
CA GLY A 203 -5.77 34.99 -11.54
C GLY A 203 -6.57 36.12 -11.35
N THR A 204 -6.81 36.42 -10.20
CA THR A 204 -7.75 37.30 -10.06
C THR A 204 -7.41 38.59 -10.33
N VAL A 205 -6.49 38.75 -10.40
CA VAL A 205 -6.16 39.90 -10.48
C VAL A 205 -6.42 40.63 -11.48
N VAL A 206 -6.80 40.50 -12.10
CA VAL A 206 -6.92 41.09 -13.07
C VAL A 206 -7.65 41.98 -13.21
N SER A 207 -8.00 42.48 -13.06
CA SER A 207 -8.76 43.24 -13.27
C SER A 207 -8.61 44.40 -13.52
N LYS A 208 -8.78 44.93 -13.98
CA LYS A 208 -8.91 46.10 -14.25
C LYS A 208 -8.89 46.69 -15.07
#